data_e6031b60b51a67398b279bdf8ca8e2d7
#
_entry.id   e6031b60b51a67398b279bdf8ca8e2d7
#
_cell.length_a   1.000
_cell.length_b   1.000
_cell.length_c   1.000
_cell.angle_alpha   90.00
_cell.angle_beta   90.00
_cell.angle_gamma   90.00
#
_symmetry.space_group_name_H-M   'P 1'
#
loop_
_entity.id
_entity.type
_entity.pdbx_description
1 polymer ?
#
loop_
_entity_poly.entity_id
_entity_poly.type
_entity_poly.pdbx_seq_one_letter_code
_entity_poly.pdbx_strand_id
1 'polypeptide(L)'
;MDPLAVVRAGLGMLIGDLPDMQVLAEAGTADECLAALRRIRRSRLVVLVGLGLPGERDSLWLIGTLRERYPHATILASGAGADATTISRGLLLGADGYLDKDVDPFEFLEAIRQAARGEAVLAGAPVDWMGSLADGFDRTRHIESRLTRREHQVLQVAAEGLTAREIARHLGVRERTVTTHLGRIYGKLGVNSRVGAVIEAARSGLVTVGTPESE
;
A
#
# COMPACT_ATOMS: atom_id res chain seq x y z
N MET A 1 -6.10 5.97 11.72
CA MET A 1 -4.65 5.79 11.70
C MET A 1 -4.00 6.92 10.93
N ASP A 2 -3.12 7.70 11.53
CA ASP A 2 -2.49 8.89 10.92
C ASP A 2 -1.21 9.23 11.70
N PRO A 3 -0.12 9.67 11.07
CA PRO A 3 1.11 10.01 11.78
C PRO A 3 0.95 11.24 12.69
N LEU A 4 0.08 12.18 12.29
CA LEU A 4 -0.14 13.41 13.03
C LEU A 4 -1.16 13.22 14.17
N ALA A 5 -0.73 13.42 15.41
CA ALA A 5 -1.59 13.28 16.58
C ALA A 5 -2.80 14.22 16.56
N VAL A 6 -2.64 15.44 16.05
CA VAL A 6 -3.73 16.42 15.94
C VAL A 6 -4.82 15.96 14.97
N VAL A 7 -4.42 15.29 13.86
CA VAL A 7 -5.38 14.72 12.90
C VAL A 7 -6.15 13.57 13.53
N ARG A 8 -5.46 12.67 14.26
CA ARG A 8 -6.13 11.57 14.97
C ARG A 8 -7.14 12.10 15.99
N ALA A 9 -6.73 13.07 16.81
CA ALA A 9 -7.61 13.68 17.81
C ALA A 9 -8.83 14.35 17.15
N GLY A 10 -8.64 15.13 16.08
CA GLY A 10 -9.72 15.77 15.35
C GLY A 10 -10.72 14.77 14.76
N LEU A 11 -10.22 13.73 14.08
CA LEU A 11 -11.06 12.66 13.54
C LEU A 11 -11.78 11.88 14.65
N GLY A 12 -11.10 11.64 15.78
CA GLY A 12 -11.68 11.01 16.95
C GLY A 12 -12.88 11.79 17.50
N MET A 13 -12.77 13.12 17.59
CA MET A 13 -13.88 13.98 17.99
C MET A 13 -15.02 13.97 16.99
N LEU A 14 -14.73 14.17 15.70
CA LEU A 14 -15.75 14.20 14.65
C LEU A 14 -16.54 12.88 14.55
N ILE A 15 -15.87 11.75 14.67
CA ILE A 15 -16.50 10.42 14.62
C ILE A 15 -17.21 10.12 15.96
N GLY A 16 -16.63 10.55 17.07
CA GLY A 16 -17.18 10.28 18.42
C GLY A 16 -18.55 10.88 18.66
N ASP A 17 -18.89 11.95 17.96
CA ASP A 17 -20.19 12.60 18.04
C ASP A 17 -21.29 11.88 17.23
N LEU A 18 -20.93 10.84 16.48
CA LEU A 18 -21.88 10.12 15.63
C LEU A 18 -22.47 8.90 16.33
N PRO A 19 -23.81 8.73 16.33
CA PRO A 19 -24.44 7.62 17.01
C PRO A 19 -24.23 6.25 16.33
N ASP A 20 -23.86 6.25 15.04
CA ASP A 20 -23.74 5.09 14.17
C ASP A 20 -22.30 4.62 13.97
N MET A 21 -21.33 5.35 14.50
CA MET A 21 -19.89 5.05 14.40
C MET A 21 -19.20 5.04 15.76
N GLN A 22 -18.12 4.28 15.85
CA GLN A 22 -17.27 4.25 17.03
C GLN A 22 -15.81 4.13 16.63
N VAL A 23 -14.96 4.99 17.19
CA VAL A 23 -13.51 4.84 17.10
C VAL A 23 -13.10 3.69 18.02
N LEU A 24 -12.59 2.60 17.44
CA LEU A 24 -12.16 1.41 18.19
C LEU A 24 -10.70 1.51 18.63
N ALA A 25 -9.87 2.19 17.86
CA ALA A 25 -8.47 2.42 18.15
C ALA A 25 -7.91 3.57 17.32
N GLU A 26 -6.85 4.17 17.82
CA GLU A 26 -6.00 5.12 17.13
C GLU A 26 -4.58 4.58 17.05
N ALA A 27 -3.86 4.92 15.97
CA ALA A 27 -2.49 4.51 15.75
C ALA A 27 -1.72 5.61 15.01
N GLY A 28 -0.49 5.84 15.39
CA GLY A 28 0.45 6.76 14.72
C GLY A 28 1.40 6.07 13.77
N THR A 29 1.54 4.73 13.90
CA THR A 29 2.45 3.89 13.11
C THR A 29 1.74 2.65 12.58
N ALA A 30 2.31 2.02 11.56
CA ALA A 30 1.80 0.76 11.02
C ALA A 30 1.77 -0.36 12.07
N ASP A 31 2.79 -0.45 12.91
CA ASP A 31 2.88 -1.48 13.96
C ASP A 31 1.81 -1.30 15.03
N GLU A 32 1.57 -0.07 15.48
CA GLU A 32 0.48 0.24 16.40
C GLU A 32 -0.88 -0.14 15.80
N CYS A 33 -1.11 0.17 14.51
CA CYS A 33 -2.31 -0.21 13.79
C CYS A 33 -2.51 -1.74 13.81
N LEU A 34 -1.50 -2.49 13.40
CA LEU A 34 -1.57 -3.95 13.39
C LEU A 34 -1.73 -4.55 14.79
N ALA A 35 -1.09 -3.96 15.82
CA ALA A 35 -1.25 -4.40 17.20
C ALA A 35 -2.69 -4.15 17.71
N ALA A 36 -3.29 -3.00 17.38
CA ALA A 36 -4.67 -2.69 17.72
C ALA A 36 -5.65 -3.66 17.04
N LEU A 37 -5.47 -3.92 15.74
CA LEU A 37 -6.34 -4.79 14.95
C LEU A 37 -6.36 -6.23 15.45
N ARG A 38 -5.27 -6.75 16.02
CA ARG A 38 -5.24 -8.09 16.62
C ARG A 38 -6.23 -8.25 17.78
N ARG A 39 -6.61 -7.16 18.44
CA ARG A 39 -7.52 -7.14 19.60
C ARG A 39 -8.97 -6.86 19.21
N ILE A 40 -9.20 -6.33 18.00
CA ILE A 40 -10.52 -5.96 17.52
C ILE A 40 -11.21 -7.20 16.90
N ARG A 41 -12.40 -7.52 17.40
CA ARG A 41 -13.24 -8.63 16.91
C ARG A 41 -14.57 -8.08 16.43
N ARG A 42 -14.58 -7.44 15.26
CA ARG A 42 -15.77 -6.84 14.67
C ARG A 42 -15.93 -7.32 13.23
N SER A 43 -17.20 -7.55 12.82
CA SER A 43 -17.53 -7.99 11.46
C SER A 43 -17.53 -6.83 10.44
N ARG A 44 -17.79 -5.62 10.90
CA ARG A 44 -17.70 -4.40 10.09
C ARG A 44 -16.58 -3.53 10.66
N LEU A 45 -15.55 -3.37 9.90
CA LEU A 45 -14.37 -2.60 10.29
C LEU A 45 -13.95 -1.71 9.12
N VAL A 46 -13.90 -0.41 9.36
CA VAL A 46 -13.28 0.56 8.46
C VAL A 46 -11.92 0.94 9.04
N VAL A 47 -10.88 0.82 8.25
CA VAL A 47 -9.53 1.24 8.61
C VAL A 47 -9.17 2.43 7.75
N LEU A 48 -9.15 3.62 8.35
CA LEU A 48 -8.68 4.83 7.69
C LEU A 48 -7.16 4.90 7.81
N VAL A 49 -6.45 4.86 6.68
CA VAL A 49 -4.99 4.88 6.60
C VAL A 49 -4.52 6.20 6.03
N GLY A 50 -3.93 7.03 6.88
CA GLY A 50 -3.32 8.29 6.47
C GLY A 50 -2.12 8.04 5.55
N LEU A 51 -2.11 8.63 4.36
CA LEU A 51 -0.96 8.62 3.46
C LEU A 51 0.15 9.51 4.04
N GLY A 52 1.40 9.09 3.89
CA GLY A 52 2.55 9.82 4.45
C GLY A 52 3.06 9.29 5.78
N LEU A 53 2.77 8.04 6.15
CA LEU A 53 3.45 7.39 7.27
C LEU A 53 4.96 7.35 7.03
N PRO A 54 5.75 7.76 8.03
CA PRO A 54 7.20 7.70 7.93
C PRO A 54 7.71 6.27 8.14
N GLY A 55 8.90 6.01 7.57
CA GLY A 55 9.66 4.79 7.83
C GLY A 55 9.43 3.67 6.81
N GLU A 56 9.97 2.53 7.11
CA GLU A 56 10.03 1.36 6.24
C GLU A 56 8.66 0.71 6.00
N ARG A 57 7.79 0.80 7.01
CA ARG A 57 6.40 0.33 6.95
C ARG A 57 5.49 1.52 6.70
N ASP A 58 5.60 2.04 5.48
CA ASP A 58 4.83 3.19 5.04
C ASP A 58 3.33 2.87 4.88
N SER A 59 2.57 3.85 4.46
CA SER A 59 1.12 3.74 4.26
C SER A 59 0.76 2.71 3.19
N LEU A 60 1.54 2.62 2.12
CA LEU A 60 1.29 1.70 1.01
C LEU A 60 1.58 0.25 1.43
N TRP A 61 2.68 0.02 2.14
CA TRP A 61 2.98 -1.27 2.76
C TRP A 61 1.86 -1.70 3.71
N LEU A 62 1.37 -0.77 4.55
CA LEU A 62 0.30 -1.07 5.49
C LEU A 62 -1.01 -1.45 4.77
N ILE A 63 -1.40 -0.71 3.73
CA ILE A 63 -2.61 -1.02 2.93
C ILE A 63 -2.52 -2.45 2.38
N GLY A 64 -1.41 -2.83 1.72
CA GLY A 64 -1.21 -4.18 1.21
C GLY A 64 -1.28 -5.24 2.31
N THR A 65 -0.60 -5.00 3.44
CA THR A 65 -0.62 -5.91 4.60
C THR A 65 -2.01 -6.06 5.20
N LEU A 66 -2.78 -4.97 5.27
CA LEU A 66 -4.17 -5.00 5.76
C LEU A 66 -5.06 -5.82 4.83
N ARG A 67 -4.93 -5.65 3.52
CA ARG A 67 -5.71 -6.41 2.54
C ARG A 67 -5.43 -7.90 2.63
N GLU A 68 -4.17 -8.29 2.79
CA GLU A 68 -3.79 -9.69 2.96
C GLU A 68 -4.32 -10.32 4.26
N ARG A 69 -4.16 -9.61 5.37
CA ARG A 69 -4.47 -10.16 6.71
C ARG A 69 -5.91 -9.96 7.14
N TYR A 70 -6.58 -8.93 6.63
CA TYR A 70 -7.95 -8.55 6.97
C TYR A 70 -8.79 -8.34 5.70
N PRO A 71 -9.02 -9.38 4.89
CA PRO A 71 -9.65 -9.27 3.57
C PRO A 71 -11.09 -8.70 3.61
N HIS A 72 -11.74 -8.76 4.77
CA HIS A 72 -13.11 -8.25 4.96
C HIS A 72 -13.16 -6.84 5.55
N ALA A 73 -12.01 -6.24 5.89
CA ALA A 73 -11.97 -4.86 6.36
C ALA A 73 -12.11 -3.90 5.19
N THR A 74 -12.87 -2.84 5.36
CA THR A 74 -12.88 -1.71 4.44
C THR A 74 -11.68 -0.84 4.72
N ILE A 75 -10.83 -0.60 3.72
CA ILE A 75 -9.59 0.15 3.84
C ILE A 75 -9.74 1.45 3.05
N LEU A 76 -9.72 2.59 3.72
CA LEU A 76 -9.71 3.91 3.10
C LEU A 76 -8.33 4.54 3.21
N ALA A 77 -7.73 4.87 2.08
CA ALA A 77 -6.56 5.73 2.06
C ALA A 77 -6.98 7.19 2.29
N SER A 78 -6.24 7.95 3.08
CA SER A 78 -6.56 9.36 3.33
C SER A 78 -5.31 10.23 3.28
N GLY A 79 -5.39 11.35 2.55
CA GLY A 79 -4.28 12.30 2.37
C GLY A 79 -4.74 13.74 2.44
N ALA A 80 -3.81 14.67 2.57
CA ALA A 80 -4.02 16.09 2.32
C ALA A 80 -3.24 16.46 1.07
N GLY A 81 -3.95 16.65 -0.05
CA GLY A 81 -3.33 16.94 -1.34
C GLY A 81 -2.42 15.81 -1.86
N ALA A 82 -2.79 14.56 -1.65
CA ALA A 82 -2.01 13.44 -2.17
C ALA A 82 -2.03 13.43 -3.71
N ASP A 83 -0.87 13.15 -4.31
CA ASP A 83 -0.77 13.06 -5.78
C ASP A 83 -1.50 11.84 -6.33
N ALA A 84 -1.96 11.95 -7.59
CA ALA A 84 -2.73 10.92 -8.28
C ALA A 84 -2.02 9.56 -8.31
N THR A 85 -0.68 9.56 -8.41
CA THR A 85 0.13 8.32 -8.42
C THR A 85 0.07 7.60 -7.08
N THR A 86 0.20 8.32 -5.98
CA THR A 86 0.13 7.77 -4.62
C THR A 86 -1.27 7.21 -4.33
N ILE A 87 -2.32 7.93 -4.73
CA ILE A 87 -3.71 7.46 -4.61
C ILE A 87 -3.91 6.17 -5.40
N SER A 88 -3.52 6.17 -6.68
CA SER A 88 -3.65 5.01 -7.56
C SER A 88 -2.92 3.78 -7.03
N ARG A 89 -1.70 3.97 -6.48
CA ARG A 89 -0.95 2.88 -5.84
C ARG A 89 -1.66 2.34 -4.61
N GLY A 90 -2.24 3.20 -3.77
CA GLY A 90 -3.03 2.78 -2.62
C GLY A 90 -4.23 1.91 -3.02
N LEU A 91 -4.96 2.32 -4.06
CA LEU A 91 -6.10 1.56 -4.60
C LEU A 91 -5.65 0.21 -5.20
N LEU A 92 -4.56 0.19 -5.96
CA LEU A 92 -3.98 -1.04 -6.54
C LEU A 92 -3.51 -2.03 -5.47
N LEU A 93 -3.01 -1.54 -4.35
CA LEU A 93 -2.59 -2.36 -3.21
C LEU A 93 -3.76 -2.86 -2.34
N GLY A 94 -4.98 -2.42 -2.63
CA GLY A 94 -6.18 -2.95 -2.01
C GLY A 94 -6.94 -1.99 -1.09
N ALA A 95 -6.70 -0.68 -1.18
CA ALA A 95 -7.63 0.27 -0.59
C ALA A 95 -8.98 0.24 -1.36
N ASP A 96 -10.08 0.31 -0.63
CA ASP A 96 -11.43 0.33 -1.20
C ASP A 96 -11.85 1.74 -1.63
N GLY A 97 -11.08 2.76 -1.24
CA GLY A 97 -11.34 4.14 -1.61
C GLY A 97 -10.27 5.10 -1.14
N TYR A 98 -10.42 6.35 -1.57
CA TYR A 98 -9.60 7.49 -1.15
C TYR A 98 -10.46 8.62 -0.61
N LEU A 99 -9.94 9.32 0.39
CA LEU A 99 -10.60 10.39 1.09
C LEU A 99 -9.59 11.51 1.38
N ASP A 100 -9.75 12.66 0.71
CA ASP A 100 -8.90 13.81 1.00
C ASP A 100 -9.31 14.45 2.33
N LYS A 101 -8.31 14.89 3.11
CA LYS A 101 -8.52 15.53 4.41
C LYS A 101 -8.99 16.98 4.30
N ASP A 102 -8.88 17.55 3.08
CA ASP A 102 -9.29 18.94 2.82
C ASP A 102 -10.77 19.06 2.38
N VAL A 103 -11.49 17.91 2.23
CA VAL A 103 -12.93 17.95 1.99
C VAL A 103 -13.69 18.41 3.23
N ASP A 104 -14.91 18.89 3.02
CA ASP A 104 -15.78 19.30 4.14
C ASP A 104 -15.96 18.17 5.17
N PRO A 105 -15.93 18.47 6.48
CA PRO A 105 -16.08 17.44 7.51
C PRO A 105 -17.34 16.58 7.39
N PHE A 106 -18.46 17.13 6.91
CA PHE A 106 -19.68 16.37 6.71
C PHE A 106 -19.50 15.40 5.52
N GLU A 107 -18.92 15.85 4.41
CA GLU A 107 -18.57 15.00 3.27
C GLU A 107 -17.62 13.89 3.67
N PHE A 108 -16.60 14.21 4.50
CA PHE A 108 -15.66 13.24 5.03
C PHE A 108 -16.34 12.10 5.80
N LEU A 109 -17.26 12.44 6.69
CA LEU A 109 -17.99 11.47 7.50
C LEU A 109 -18.95 10.64 6.66
N GLU A 110 -19.65 11.26 5.69
CA GLU A 110 -20.55 10.53 4.79
C GLU A 110 -19.79 9.57 3.88
N ALA A 111 -18.59 9.96 3.42
CA ALA A 111 -17.71 9.08 2.67
C ALA A 111 -17.30 7.83 3.47
N ILE A 112 -17.01 7.97 4.76
CA ILE A 112 -16.77 6.80 5.63
C ILE A 112 -18.01 5.90 5.73
N ARG A 113 -19.22 6.47 5.82
CA ARG A 113 -20.46 5.70 5.84
C ARG A 113 -20.68 4.93 4.53
N GLN A 114 -20.47 5.58 3.40
CA GLN A 114 -20.56 4.97 2.06
C GLN A 114 -19.61 3.78 1.94
N ALA A 115 -18.36 3.97 2.33
CA ALA A 115 -17.37 2.91 2.34
C ALA A 115 -17.75 1.74 3.27
N ALA A 116 -18.29 2.04 4.46
CA ALA A 116 -18.80 1.01 5.38
C ALA A 116 -19.97 0.18 4.80
N ARG A 117 -20.70 0.72 3.81
CA ARG A 117 -21.75 0.01 3.05
C ARG A 117 -21.18 -0.78 1.87
N GLY A 118 -19.86 -0.68 1.61
CA GLY A 118 -19.20 -1.33 0.48
C GLY A 118 -19.26 -0.52 -0.82
N GLU A 119 -19.61 0.76 -0.74
CA GLU A 119 -19.58 1.68 -1.88
C GLU A 119 -18.16 2.16 -2.13
N ALA A 120 -17.78 2.35 -3.40
CA ALA A 120 -16.51 2.95 -3.75
C ALA A 120 -16.53 4.45 -3.43
N VAL A 121 -15.47 4.94 -2.79
CA VAL A 121 -15.36 6.33 -2.36
C VAL A 121 -14.07 6.95 -2.91
N LEU A 122 -14.20 8.12 -3.53
CA LEU A 122 -13.09 8.90 -4.09
C LEU A 122 -13.32 10.40 -3.86
N ALA A 123 -13.55 10.76 -2.59
CA ALA A 123 -13.84 12.14 -2.21
C ALA A 123 -12.55 12.99 -2.24
N GLY A 124 -12.58 14.11 -2.95
CA GLY A 124 -11.46 15.03 -3.08
C GLY A 124 -10.27 14.50 -3.91
N ALA A 125 -10.43 13.36 -4.62
CA ALA A 125 -9.35 12.86 -5.48
C ALA A 125 -9.09 13.81 -6.67
N PRO A 126 -7.81 14.06 -7.03
CA PRO A 126 -7.48 14.86 -8.21
C PRO A 126 -8.12 14.30 -9.48
N VAL A 127 -8.51 15.16 -10.43
CA VAL A 127 -9.24 14.76 -11.66
C VAL A 127 -8.45 13.75 -12.51
N ASP A 128 -7.13 13.78 -12.44
CA ASP A 128 -6.20 12.95 -13.21
C ASP A 128 -5.88 11.59 -12.57
N TRP A 129 -6.44 11.29 -11.39
CA TRP A 129 -6.17 10.02 -10.70
C TRP A 129 -6.54 8.78 -11.55
N MET A 130 -7.60 8.87 -12.37
CA MET A 130 -8.02 7.77 -13.25
C MET A 130 -6.98 7.49 -14.34
N GLY A 131 -6.36 8.52 -14.91
CA GLY A 131 -5.26 8.36 -15.86
C GLY A 131 -4.07 7.64 -15.21
N SER A 132 -3.68 8.08 -14.03
CA SER A 132 -2.60 7.44 -13.27
C SER A 132 -2.91 5.99 -12.86
N LEU A 133 -4.18 5.67 -12.61
CA LEU A 133 -4.63 4.30 -12.35
C LEU A 133 -4.52 3.43 -13.60
N ALA A 134 -4.99 3.93 -14.74
CA ALA A 134 -4.90 3.22 -16.03
C ALA A 134 -3.44 2.97 -16.42
N ASP A 135 -2.58 3.97 -16.30
CA ASP A 135 -1.13 3.84 -16.54
C ASP A 135 -0.48 2.83 -15.58
N GLY A 136 -0.91 2.81 -14.33
CA GLY A 136 -0.46 1.85 -13.34
C GLY A 136 -0.86 0.41 -13.70
N PHE A 137 -2.12 0.18 -14.08
CA PHE A 137 -2.61 -1.13 -14.52
C PHE A 137 -1.93 -1.63 -15.79
N ASP A 138 -1.78 -0.77 -16.78
CA ASP A 138 -1.12 -1.12 -18.04
C ASP A 138 0.36 -1.42 -17.82
N ARG A 139 1.05 -0.66 -16.98
CA ARG A 139 2.43 -0.92 -16.59
C ARG A 139 2.58 -2.24 -15.84
N THR A 140 1.75 -2.48 -14.84
CA THR A 140 1.77 -3.73 -14.04
C THR A 140 1.53 -4.93 -14.95
N ARG A 141 0.48 -4.93 -15.75
CA ARG A 141 0.18 -6.00 -16.73
C ARG A 141 1.31 -6.19 -17.73
N HIS A 142 1.87 -5.11 -18.24
CA HIS A 142 2.94 -5.17 -19.25
C HIS A 142 4.23 -5.76 -18.66
N ILE A 143 4.57 -5.45 -17.44
CA ILE A 143 5.73 -6.00 -16.75
C ILE A 143 5.48 -7.45 -16.31
N GLU A 144 4.33 -7.76 -15.73
CA GLU A 144 3.95 -9.13 -15.36
C GLU A 144 3.97 -10.06 -16.56
N SER A 145 3.42 -9.63 -17.71
CA SER A 145 3.41 -10.44 -18.93
C SER A 145 4.82 -10.70 -19.50
N ARG A 146 5.81 -9.87 -19.16
CA ARG A 146 7.19 -10.00 -19.60
C ARG A 146 8.03 -10.89 -18.70
N LEU A 147 7.71 -10.94 -17.40
CA LEU A 147 8.47 -11.72 -16.43
C LEU A 147 7.93 -13.15 -16.34
N THR A 148 8.83 -14.11 -16.35
CA THR A 148 8.47 -15.48 -16.01
C THR A 148 8.20 -15.59 -14.50
N ARG A 149 7.44 -16.61 -14.09
CA ARG A 149 7.18 -16.87 -12.67
C ARG A 149 8.47 -16.91 -11.82
N ARG A 150 9.55 -17.43 -12.38
CA ARG A 150 10.84 -17.51 -11.68
C ARG A 150 11.55 -16.16 -11.58
N GLU A 151 11.47 -15.34 -12.62
CA GLU A 151 11.99 -13.97 -12.61
C GLU A 151 11.24 -13.10 -11.62
N HIS A 152 9.92 -13.25 -11.53
CA HIS A 152 9.11 -12.56 -10.53
C HIS A 152 9.54 -12.92 -9.10
N GLN A 153 9.72 -14.22 -8.80
CA GLN A 153 10.24 -14.66 -7.49
C GLN A 153 11.61 -14.07 -7.16
N VAL A 154 12.53 -14.06 -8.12
CA VAL A 154 13.87 -13.48 -7.94
C VAL A 154 13.78 -11.98 -7.69
N LEU A 155 12.93 -11.27 -8.41
CA LEU A 155 12.74 -9.83 -8.27
C LEU A 155 12.12 -9.47 -6.91
N GLN A 156 11.15 -10.23 -6.45
CA GLN A 156 10.50 -10.05 -5.16
C GLN A 156 11.50 -10.18 -4.00
N VAL A 157 12.28 -11.25 -3.98
CA VAL A 157 13.32 -11.46 -2.96
C VAL A 157 14.46 -10.44 -3.11
N ALA A 158 14.75 -9.96 -4.32
CA ALA A 158 15.71 -8.90 -4.56
C ALA A 158 15.26 -7.54 -3.96
N ALA A 159 13.95 -7.29 -3.93
CA ALA A 159 13.37 -6.07 -3.33
C ALA A 159 13.52 -6.03 -1.79
N GLU A 160 13.72 -7.16 -1.14
CA GLU A 160 14.04 -7.27 0.29
C GLU A 160 15.49 -6.88 0.62
N GLY A 161 16.28 -6.44 -0.35
CA GLY A 161 17.67 -6.03 -0.15
C GLY A 161 18.72 -7.16 -0.16
N LEU A 162 18.30 -8.42 -0.26
CA LEU A 162 19.17 -9.60 -0.17
C LEU A 162 20.18 -9.68 -1.33
N THR A 163 21.43 -10.04 -1.07
CA THR A 163 22.46 -10.27 -2.09
C THR A 163 22.10 -11.45 -3.00
N ALA A 164 22.73 -11.56 -4.18
CA ALA A 164 22.50 -12.68 -5.09
C ALA A 164 22.75 -14.05 -4.45
N ARG A 165 23.70 -14.12 -3.52
CA ARG A 165 24.03 -15.32 -2.74
C ARG A 165 22.93 -15.67 -1.75
N GLU A 166 22.33 -14.68 -1.11
CA GLU A 166 21.22 -14.85 -0.17
C GLU A 166 19.94 -15.22 -0.90
N ILE A 167 19.64 -14.57 -2.01
CA ILE A 167 18.54 -14.95 -2.91
C ILE A 167 18.70 -16.40 -3.37
N ALA A 168 19.92 -16.80 -3.74
CA ALA A 168 20.19 -18.16 -4.15
C ALA A 168 19.90 -19.19 -3.05
N ARG A 169 20.31 -18.89 -1.81
CA ARG A 169 19.98 -19.71 -0.62
C ARG A 169 18.47 -19.75 -0.36
N HIS A 170 17.81 -18.60 -0.39
CA HIS A 170 16.36 -18.48 -0.15
C HIS A 170 15.55 -19.27 -1.19
N LEU A 171 15.94 -19.23 -2.45
CA LEU A 171 15.23 -19.88 -3.55
C LEU A 171 15.72 -21.30 -3.87
N GLY A 172 16.71 -21.83 -3.15
CA GLY A 172 17.26 -23.17 -3.34
C GLY A 172 17.95 -23.35 -4.70
N VAL A 173 18.63 -22.33 -5.22
CA VAL A 173 19.32 -22.36 -6.51
C VAL A 173 20.79 -21.92 -6.38
N ARG A 174 21.56 -22.01 -7.48
CA ARG A 174 22.94 -21.52 -7.52
C ARG A 174 22.95 -20.00 -7.73
N GLU A 175 23.92 -19.31 -7.14
CA GLU A 175 24.10 -17.85 -7.29
C GLU A 175 24.19 -17.42 -8.77
N ARG A 176 24.90 -18.17 -9.60
CA ARG A 176 24.97 -17.95 -11.04
C ARG A 176 23.58 -17.95 -11.70
N THR A 177 22.66 -18.77 -11.24
CA THR A 177 21.28 -18.81 -11.74
C THR A 177 20.54 -17.53 -11.41
N VAL A 178 20.70 -17.03 -10.18
CA VAL A 178 20.13 -15.74 -9.75
C VAL A 178 20.67 -14.60 -10.60
N THR A 179 21.99 -14.53 -10.78
CA THR A 179 22.65 -13.48 -11.60
C THR A 179 22.14 -13.51 -13.06
N THR A 180 21.92 -14.71 -13.60
CA THR A 180 21.34 -14.87 -14.94
C THR A 180 19.90 -14.35 -15.00
N HIS A 181 19.06 -14.66 -14.00
CA HIS A 181 17.71 -14.14 -13.93
C HIS A 181 17.68 -12.62 -13.78
N LEU A 182 18.53 -12.06 -12.90
CA LEU A 182 18.64 -10.60 -12.73
C LEU A 182 19.01 -9.91 -14.05
N GLY A 183 19.98 -10.42 -14.78
CA GLY A 183 20.34 -9.87 -16.10
C GLY A 183 19.18 -9.89 -17.10
N ARG A 184 18.37 -10.96 -17.13
CA ARG A 184 17.17 -11.05 -17.97
C ARG A 184 16.08 -10.09 -17.49
N ILE A 185 15.88 -9.95 -16.19
CA ILE A 185 14.95 -9.00 -15.59
C ILE A 185 15.31 -7.57 -16.00
N TYR A 186 16.61 -7.21 -15.90
CA TYR A 186 17.06 -5.87 -16.28
C TYR A 186 16.77 -5.57 -17.75
N GLY A 187 17.06 -6.52 -18.66
CA GLY A 187 16.73 -6.36 -20.08
C GLY A 187 15.22 -6.23 -20.34
N LYS A 188 14.40 -6.97 -19.61
CA LYS A 188 12.93 -6.93 -19.75
C LYS A 188 12.30 -5.64 -19.20
N LEU A 189 12.87 -5.09 -18.13
CA LEU A 189 12.41 -3.85 -17.51
C LEU A 189 13.04 -2.60 -18.16
N GLY A 190 13.99 -2.77 -19.07
CA GLY A 190 14.70 -1.65 -19.71
C GLY A 190 15.61 -0.89 -18.75
N VAL A 191 16.13 -1.55 -17.72
CA VAL A 191 17.04 -0.98 -16.70
C VAL A 191 18.40 -1.67 -16.76
N ASN A 192 19.41 -1.04 -16.20
CA ASN A 192 20.79 -1.55 -16.23
C ASN A 192 21.36 -1.87 -14.84
N SER A 193 20.53 -1.79 -13.80
CA SER A 193 20.96 -2.05 -12.43
C SER A 193 19.86 -2.74 -11.62
N ARG A 194 20.29 -3.40 -10.53
CA ARG A 194 19.38 -4.00 -9.57
C ARG A 194 18.48 -2.96 -8.91
N VAL A 195 19.05 -1.84 -8.50
CA VAL A 195 18.29 -0.74 -7.88
C VAL A 195 17.23 -0.22 -8.86
N GLY A 196 17.60 -0.02 -10.13
CA GLY A 196 16.66 0.37 -11.18
C GLY A 196 15.54 -0.64 -11.35
N ALA A 197 15.84 -1.95 -11.32
CA ALA A 197 14.82 -3.00 -11.44
C ALA A 197 13.85 -3.03 -10.26
N VAL A 198 14.35 -2.85 -9.04
CA VAL A 198 13.53 -2.80 -7.83
C VAL A 198 12.65 -1.55 -7.81
N ILE A 199 13.20 -0.38 -8.19
CA ILE A 199 12.42 0.87 -8.29
C ILE A 199 11.31 0.72 -9.34
N GLU A 200 11.61 0.20 -10.53
CA GLU A 200 10.62 0.03 -11.59
C GLU A 200 9.53 -0.99 -11.20
N ALA A 201 9.92 -2.07 -10.54
CA ALA A 201 8.99 -3.05 -10.02
C ALA A 201 8.10 -2.49 -8.90
N ALA A 202 8.66 -1.66 -8.00
CA ALA A 202 7.91 -0.98 -6.95
C ALA A 202 6.92 0.06 -7.53
N ARG A 203 7.38 0.85 -8.52
CA ARG A 203 6.52 1.80 -9.25
C ARG A 203 5.34 1.13 -9.94
N SER A 204 5.53 -0.10 -10.38
CA SER A 204 4.52 -0.91 -11.08
C SER A 204 3.69 -1.77 -10.13
N GLY A 205 3.86 -1.64 -8.80
CA GLY A 205 3.11 -2.43 -7.82
C GLY A 205 3.45 -3.92 -7.79
N LEU A 206 4.51 -4.36 -8.49
CA LEU A 206 4.92 -5.77 -8.58
C LEU A 206 5.65 -6.28 -7.35
N VAL A 207 6.31 -5.40 -6.62
CA VAL A 207 7.05 -5.72 -5.40
C VAL A 207 6.83 -4.63 -4.36
N THR A 208 6.74 -5.03 -3.12
CA THR A 208 6.87 -4.13 -1.96
C THR A 208 8.33 -4.08 -1.57
N VAL A 209 8.90 -2.88 -1.49
CA VAL A 209 10.28 -2.71 -1.01
C VAL A 209 10.23 -2.83 0.51
N GLY A 210 10.65 -3.98 1.03
CA GLY A 210 10.95 -4.16 2.44
C GLY A 210 12.39 -3.76 2.71
N THR A 211 12.61 -2.93 3.71
CA THR A 211 13.95 -2.66 4.22
C THR A 211 14.39 -3.81 5.12
N PRO A 212 15.65 -4.22 5.08
CA PRO A 212 16.13 -5.28 5.96
C PRO A 212 16.00 -4.85 7.42
N GLU A 213 15.49 -5.76 8.25
CA GLU A 213 15.56 -5.63 9.71
C GLU A 213 17.04 -5.46 10.07
N SER A 214 17.42 -4.30 10.59
CA SER A 214 18.68 -4.11 11.28
C SER A 214 18.62 -4.87 12.60
N GLU A 215 19.42 -5.94 12.70
CA GLU A 215 19.77 -6.54 14.00
C GLU A 215 20.41 -5.52 14.96
#